data_6646708d7cf057288672b5cda06b07d1
#
_entry.id   6646708d7cf057288672b5cda06b07d1
#
_cell.length_a   1.000
_cell.length_b   1.000
_cell.length_c   1.000
_cell.angle_alpha   90.00
_cell.angle_beta   90.00
_cell.angle_gamma   90.00
#
_symmetry.space_group_name_H-M   'P 1'
#
loop_
_entity.id
_entity.type
_entity.pdbx_description
1 polymer ?
#
loop_
_entity_poly.entity_id
_entity_poly.type
_entity_poly.pdbx_seq_one_letter_code
_entity_poly.pdbx_strand_id
1 'polypeptide(L)'
;MIRVPREEFLDFAKGKKSVTIEEVEVPIGTKWSIKSIGPPTDYIPETTTVWSFPDRGDWATHAGNYRGNWSPYIPRNLILRYTKPGELVLDQMLGSGTTVVECKLLGRDAIGVDINHDALMVAWDRLNFSHRPLDEDYREGKVQLFLGDARNVDQIESDSIDLIASHPPYAGIIRYTGARVHGDLSALKMDAYIEAMKQVAEESYRVLKPGKHCAILIGDTRQHKHYVPISGRVLEQFLDVGFILREDIIKLQHKMKSTRERWRGKKYDFYLIGHEHLYVFRKPANNERLSSHRNSTKWWSEIIPLATKRRQVSPK
;
A
#
# COMPACT_ATOMS: atom_id res chain seq x y z
N MET A 1 13.64 8.41 11.21
CA MET A 1 13.80 7.00 10.73
C MET A 1 15.22 6.47 11.03
N ILE A 2 15.38 5.15 11.11
CA ILE A 2 16.68 4.48 11.31
C ILE A 2 16.88 3.49 10.17
N ARG A 3 18.02 3.59 9.46
CA ARG A 3 18.34 2.65 8.39
C ARG A 3 18.62 1.27 8.97
N VAL A 4 18.01 0.23 8.39
CA VAL A 4 18.22 -1.18 8.75
C VAL A 4 18.99 -1.83 7.59
N PRO A 5 20.32 -2.00 7.70
CA PRO A 5 21.12 -2.56 6.63
C PRO A 5 20.94 -4.08 6.50
N ARG A 6 21.31 -4.64 5.35
CA ARG A 6 21.22 -6.10 5.11
C ARG A 6 22.08 -6.91 6.08
N GLU A 7 23.17 -6.37 6.53
CA GLU A 7 24.08 -6.99 7.48
C GLU A 7 23.40 -7.28 8.83
N GLU A 8 22.52 -6.38 9.28
CA GLU A 8 21.70 -6.57 10.48
C GLU A 8 20.77 -7.78 10.35
N PHE A 9 20.13 -7.94 9.17
CA PHE A 9 19.33 -9.13 8.88
C PHE A 9 20.19 -10.41 8.89
N LEU A 10 21.38 -10.38 8.29
CA LEU A 10 22.25 -11.56 8.26
C LEU A 10 22.67 -12.00 9.66
N ASP A 11 22.93 -11.07 10.56
CA ASP A 11 23.23 -11.36 11.95
C ASP A 11 22.01 -11.84 12.72
N PHE A 12 20.86 -11.20 12.52
CA PHE A 12 19.59 -11.59 13.12
C PHE A 12 19.21 -13.05 12.74
N ALA A 13 19.35 -13.43 11.48
CA ALA A 13 19.04 -14.76 10.96
C ALA A 13 19.99 -15.88 11.44
N LYS A 14 21.16 -15.55 11.99
CA LYS A 14 22.05 -16.53 12.66
C LYS A 14 21.42 -17.04 13.96
N GLY A 15 20.75 -16.15 14.70
CA GLY A 15 20.19 -16.44 16.02
C GLY A 15 18.71 -16.79 16.02
N LYS A 16 17.95 -16.38 14.99
CA LYS A 16 16.52 -16.63 14.87
C LYS A 16 16.18 -17.32 13.55
N LYS A 17 15.19 -18.21 13.59
CA LYS A 17 14.70 -18.95 12.40
C LYS A 17 13.30 -18.51 11.99
N SER A 18 12.62 -17.75 12.82
CA SER A 18 11.30 -17.19 12.55
C SER A 18 11.08 -15.92 13.35
N VAL A 19 10.09 -15.15 12.95
CA VAL A 19 9.50 -14.05 13.70
C VAL A 19 8.00 -14.27 13.83
N THR A 20 7.39 -13.76 14.90
CA THR A 20 5.94 -13.86 15.10
C THR A 20 5.31 -12.51 14.79
N ILE A 21 4.46 -12.49 13.76
CA ILE A 21 3.68 -11.31 13.36
C ILE A 21 2.21 -11.68 13.45
N GLU A 22 1.45 -11.03 14.30
CA GLU A 22 0.02 -11.32 14.54
C GLU A 22 -0.29 -12.78 14.83
N GLU A 23 0.39 -13.37 15.75
CA GLU A 23 0.24 -14.78 16.12
C GLU A 23 0.60 -15.78 14.99
N VAL A 24 1.08 -15.28 13.84
CA VAL A 24 1.57 -16.09 12.72
C VAL A 24 3.08 -16.17 12.78
N GLU A 25 3.62 -17.37 12.82
CA GLU A 25 5.05 -17.60 12.71
C GLU A 25 5.50 -17.51 11.24
N VAL A 26 6.38 -16.56 10.95
CA VAL A 26 6.95 -16.33 9.63
C VAL A 26 8.41 -16.79 9.64
N PRO A 27 8.79 -17.82 8.89
CA PRO A 27 10.16 -18.29 8.83
C PRO A 27 11.07 -17.26 8.16
N ILE A 28 12.32 -17.15 8.64
CA ILE A 28 13.39 -16.32 8.09
C ILE A 28 14.70 -17.10 8.00
N GLY A 29 15.66 -16.60 7.22
CA GLY A 29 16.91 -17.29 6.94
C GLY A 29 16.73 -18.52 6.05
N THR A 30 15.65 -18.56 5.30
CA THR A 30 15.29 -19.68 4.43
C THR A 30 16.11 -19.62 3.13
N LYS A 31 16.62 -20.77 2.68
CA LYS A 31 17.07 -20.90 1.30
C LYS A 31 15.83 -20.98 0.40
N TRP A 32 15.57 -19.90 -0.30
CA TRP A 32 14.41 -19.83 -1.19
C TRP A 32 14.56 -20.80 -2.37
N SER A 33 13.62 -21.72 -2.50
CA SER A 33 13.48 -22.55 -3.72
C SER A 33 12.58 -21.82 -4.70
N ILE A 34 13.17 -21.00 -5.56
CA ILE A 34 12.46 -20.19 -6.54
C ILE A 34 12.10 -21.05 -7.75
N LYS A 35 10.81 -21.26 -7.98
CA LYS A 35 10.28 -22.04 -9.12
C LYS A 35 10.17 -21.18 -10.39
N SER A 36 9.80 -19.93 -10.24
CA SER A 36 9.70 -18.94 -11.29
C SER A 36 10.16 -17.59 -10.77
N ILE A 37 10.87 -16.83 -11.57
CA ILE A 37 11.38 -15.51 -11.18
C ILE A 37 10.38 -14.38 -11.49
N GLY A 38 9.47 -14.61 -12.41
CA GLY A 38 8.44 -13.66 -12.81
C GLY A 38 7.05 -14.26 -12.79
N PRO A 39 6.02 -13.47 -13.10
CA PRO A 39 4.65 -13.93 -13.22
C PRO A 39 4.53 -14.98 -14.34
N PRO A 40 3.36 -15.66 -14.45
CA PRO A 40 3.06 -16.55 -15.59
C PRO A 40 3.33 -15.86 -16.94
N THR A 41 3.70 -16.64 -17.94
CA THR A 41 4.08 -16.13 -19.28
C THR A 41 2.93 -15.45 -20.02
N ASP A 42 1.69 -15.75 -19.67
CA ASP A 42 0.46 -15.15 -20.18
C ASP A 42 0.02 -13.90 -19.39
N TYR A 43 0.81 -13.47 -18.41
CA TYR A 43 0.51 -12.26 -17.65
C TYR A 43 0.54 -11.03 -18.55
N ILE A 44 -0.57 -10.30 -18.54
CA ILE A 44 -0.71 -8.99 -19.18
C ILE A 44 -1.04 -7.97 -18.10
N PRO A 45 -0.36 -6.80 -18.05
CA PRO A 45 -0.71 -5.72 -17.13
C PRO A 45 -2.16 -5.27 -17.28
N GLU A 46 -2.80 -4.97 -16.16
CA GLU A 46 -4.19 -4.53 -16.12
C GLU A 46 -4.39 -3.20 -16.87
N THR A 47 -5.48 -3.14 -17.62
CA THR A 47 -5.84 -1.97 -18.45
C THR A 47 -7.15 -1.29 -18.01
N THR A 48 -7.90 -1.92 -17.10
CA THR A 48 -9.19 -1.42 -16.58
C THR A 48 -9.07 -1.06 -15.11
N THR A 49 -10.13 -0.47 -14.54
CA THR A 49 -10.21 -0.12 -13.12
C THR A 49 -10.86 -1.19 -12.25
N VAL A 50 -11.07 -2.41 -12.77
CA VAL A 50 -11.51 -3.56 -11.98
C VAL A 50 -10.46 -4.66 -12.06
N TRP A 51 -9.74 -4.87 -10.95
CA TRP A 51 -8.64 -5.81 -10.88
C TRP A 51 -9.03 -7.10 -10.14
N SER A 52 -8.66 -8.23 -10.72
CA SER A 52 -9.04 -9.55 -10.24
C SER A 52 -7.84 -10.50 -10.30
N PHE A 53 -7.32 -10.90 -9.16
CA PHE A 53 -6.21 -11.84 -9.03
C PHE A 53 -6.64 -13.05 -8.19
N PRO A 54 -7.36 -14.05 -8.79
CA PRO A 54 -7.83 -15.25 -8.09
C PRO A 54 -6.69 -16.04 -7.46
N ASP A 55 -5.56 -16.09 -8.16
CA ASP A 55 -4.29 -16.58 -7.66
C ASP A 55 -3.41 -15.41 -7.30
N ARG A 56 -2.90 -15.46 -6.06
CA ARG A 56 -2.15 -14.34 -5.48
C ARG A 56 -0.87 -14.02 -6.25
N GLY A 57 -0.27 -15.03 -6.88
CA GLY A 57 1.10 -14.99 -7.41
C GLY A 57 2.12 -15.41 -6.34
N ASP A 58 3.06 -16.27 -6.76
CA ASP A 58 4.05 -16.93 -5.91
C ASP A 58 5.44 -17.00 -6.56
N TRP A 59 5.69 -16.17 -7.58
CA TRP A 59 7.01 -16.08 -8.21
C TRP A 59 8.05 -15.44 -7.31
N ALA A 60 9.31 -15.58 -7.65
CA ALA A 60 10.45 -15.14 -6.84
C ALA A 60 10.32 -15.63 -5.38
N THR A 61 10.29 -14.72 -4.45
CA THR A 61 10.18 -14.98 -3.01
C THR A 61 8.84 -14.55 -2.44
N HIS A 62 7.85 -14.30 -3.29
CA HIS A 62 6.51 -13.93 -2.83
C HIS A 62 5.83 -15.10 -2.11
N ALA A 63 5.46 -14.88 -0.85
CA ALA A 63 4.78 -15.87 -0.03
C ALA A 63 3.53 -15.28 0.61
N GLY A 64 2.47 -16.10 0.71
CA GLY A 64 1.20 -15.71 1.32
C GLY A 64 1.13 -15.84 2.85
N ASN A 65 2.26 -16.12 3.49
CA ASN A 65 2.35 -16.40 4.93
C ASN A 65 2.47 -15.15 5.84
N TYR A 66 2.35 -13.96 5.27
CA TYR A 66 2.32 -12.70 6.01
C TYR A 66 0.92 -12.11 5.87
N ARG A 67 0.21 -11.95 6.99
CA ARG A 67 -1.16 -11.43 6.98
C ARG A 67 -1.18 -9.98 6.52
N GLY A 68 -2.16 -9.62 5.67
CA GLY A 68 -2.31 -8.27 5.17
C GLY A 68 -1.37 -7.88 4.03
N ASN A 69 -0.46 -8.76 3.57
CA ASN A 69 0.32 -8.44 2.39
C ASN A 69 -0.56 -8.51 1.12
N TRP A 70 -0.38 -7.54 0.26
CA TRP A 70 -1.10 -7.53 -1.02
C TRP A 70 -0.52 -8.52 -2.05
N SER A 71 -1.29 -8.80 -3.10
CA SER A 71 -0.83 -9.62 -4.23
C SER A 71 0.30 -8.91 -4.98
N PRO A 72 1.38 -9.60 -5.37
CA PRO A 72 2.49 -8.99 -6.12
C PRO A 72 2.07 -8.43 -7.49
N TYR A 73 0.97 -8.88 -8.05
CA TYR A 73 0.39 -8.27 -9.25
C TYR A 73 0.05 -6.79 -9.06
N ILE A 74 -0.33 -6.37 -7.84
CA ILE A 74 -0.74 -4.97 -7.57
C ILE A 74 0.46 -4.02 -7.71
N PRO A 75 1.54 -4.14 -6.90
CA PRO A 75 2.69 -3.25 -7.06
C PRO A 75 3.35 -3.43 -8.43
N ARG A 76 3.35 -4.64 -9.03
CA ARG A 76 3.88 -4.83 -10.38
C ARG A 76 3.16 -3.98 -11.42
N ASN A 77 1.83 -3.99 -11.45
CA ASN A 77 1.03 -3.15 -12.35
C ASN A 77 1.32 -1.65 -12.16
N LEU A 78 1.41 -1.19 -10.91
CA LEU A 78 1.70 0.20 -10.59
C LEU A 78 3.11 0.60 -11.04
N ILE A 79 4.12 -0.22 -10.74
CA ILE A 79 5.52 0.01 -11.09
C ILE A 79 5.70 0.07 -12.62
N LEU A 80 5.15 -0.89 -13.34
CA LEU A 80 5.24 -0.93 -14.80
C LEU A 80 4.56 0.27 -15.47
N ARG A 81 3.43 0.74 -14.93
CA ARG A 81 2.65 1.84 -15.49
C ARG A 81 3.23 3.22 -15.18
N TYR A 82 3.75 3.42 -13.97
CA TYR A 82 4.07 4.75 -13.46
C TYR A 82 5.56 5.01 -13.29
N THR A 83 6.43 4.02 -13.56
CA THR A 83 7.89 4.19 -13.43
C THR A 83 8.67 3.58 -14.59
N LYS A 84 9.93 4.02 -14.72
CA LYS A 84 10.95 3.44 -15.61
C LYS A 84 12.05 2.75 -14.79
N PRO A 85 12.85 1.83 -15.38
CA PRO A 85 14.05 1.30 -14.72
C PRO A 85 14.95 2.43 -14.18
N GLY A 86 15.44 2.24 -12.96
CA GLY A 86 16.26 3.22 -12.24
C GLY A 86 15.50 4.32 -11.50
N GLU A 87 14.19 4.48 -11.70
CA GLU A 87 13.37 5.39 -10.88
C GLU A 87 13.14 4.82 -9.47
N LEU A 88 12.89 5.71 -8.51
CA LEU A 88 12.81 5.42 -7.08
C LEU A 88 11.37 5.24 -6.61
N VAL A 89 11.09 4.07 -6.04
CA VAL A 89 9.77 3.71 -5.48
C VAL A 89 9.83 3.71 -3.95
N LEU A 90 8.82 4.25 -3.30
CA LEU A 90 8.65 4.23 -1.84
C LEU A 90 7.44 3.38 -1.44
N ASP A 91 7.64 2.47 -0.49
CA ASP A 91 6.57 1.85 0.29
C ASP A 91 6.71 2.27 1.75
N GLN A 92 5.77 3.09 2.25
CA GLN A 92 5.81 3.68 3.59
C GLN A 92 5.31 2.73 4.69
N MET A 93 4.68 1.62 4.30
CA MET A 93 4.13 0.60 5.21
C MET A 93 4.41 -0.78 4.62
N LEU A 94 5.72 -1.09 4.60
CA LEU A 94 6.33 -2.13 3.79
C LEU A 94 5.80 -3.55 4.07
N GLY A 95 5.51 -3.85 5.34
CA GLY A 95 5.18 -5.19 5.77
C GLY A 95 6.24 -6.20 5.34
N SER A 96 5.82 -7.24 4.65
CA SER A 96 6.73 -8.31 4.21
C SER A 96 7.54 -8.01 2.94
N GLY A 97 7.49 -6.78 2.41
CA GLY A 97 8.36 -6.36 1.31
C GLY A 97 7.89 -6.72 -0.10
N THR A 98 6.61 -7.00 -0.33
CA THR A 98 6.11 -7.35 -1.67
C THR A 98 6.48 -6.30 -2.72
N THR A 99 6.34 -5.01 -2.40
CA THR A 99 6.67 -3.89 -3.29
C THR A 99 8.15 -3.86 -3.66
N VAL A 100 9.04 -3.96 -2.66
CA VAL A 100 10.48 -3.86 -2.89
C VAL A 100 11.04 -5.07 -3.61
N VAL A 101 10.43 -6.25 -3.47
CA VAL A 101 10.75 -7.44 -4.27
C VAL A 101 10.42 -7.18 -5.74
N GLU A 102 9.26 -6.61 -6.05
CA GLU A 102 8.89 -6.25 -7.42
C GLU A 102 9.80 -5.15 -7.98
N CYS A 103 10.19 -4.16 -7.19
CA CYS A 103 11.16 -3.15 -7.59
C CYS A 103 12.49 -3.78 -7.99
N LYS A 104 13.01 -4.70 -7.17
CA LYS A 104 14.24 -5.45 -7.47
C LYS A 104 14.13 -6.22 -8.79
N LEU A 105 13.04 -6.95 -9.01
CA LEU A 105 12.80 -7.73 -10.23
C LEU A 105 12.69 -6.86 -11.48
N LEU A 106 12.16 -5.66 -11.35
CA LEU A 106 11.87 -4.75 -12.47
C LEU A 106 12.96 -3.68 -12.67
N GLY A 107 14.06 -3.71 -11.91
CA GLY A 107 15.17 -2.78 -12.05
C GLY A 107 14.87 -1.36 -11.54
N ARG A 108 13.96 -1.19 -10.59
CA ARG A 108 13.65 0.08 -9.91
C ARG A 108 14.40 0.14 -8.58
N ASP A 109 14.89 1.32 -8.22
CA ASP A 109 15.37 1.56 -6.87
C ASP A 109 14.19 1.64 -5.91
N ALA A 110 14.38 1.26 -4.65
CA ALA A 110 13.29 1.24 -3.68
C ALA A 110 13.72 1.65 -2.27
N ILE A 111 12.81 2.35 -1.59
CA ILE A 111 12.85 2.59 -0.15
C ILE A 111 11.64 1.92 0.46
N GLY A 112 11.85 1.10 1.49
CA GLY A 112 10.81 0.51 2.31
C GLY A 112 10.89 1.04 3.73
N VAL A 113 9.77 1.47 4.29
CA VAL A 113 9.65 1.91 5.68
C VAL A 113 8.62 1.05 6.39
N ASP A 114 8.95 0.60 7.59
CA ASP A 114 7.98 -0.06 8.48
C ASP A 114 8.27 0.31 9.93
N ILE A 115 7.22 0.39 10.73
CA ILE A 115 7.34 0.64 12.17
C ILE A 115 7.72 -0.61 12.95
N ASN A 116 7.53 -1.78 12.35
CA ASN A 116 7.82 -3.09 12.94
C ASN A 116 9.16 -3.63 12.43
N HIS A 117 10.15 -3.72 13.30
CA HIS A 117 11.46 -4.26 12.98
C HIS A 117 11.39 -5.71 12.44
N ASP A 118 10.54 -6.56 13.00
CA ASP A 118 10.40 -7.95 12.55
C ASP A 118 9.85 -8.03 11.10
N ALA A 119 9.01 -7.08 10.69
CA ALA A 119 8.55 -6.97 9.30
C ALA A 119 9.73 -6.66 8.35
N LEU A 120 10.65 -5.78 8.74
CA LEU A 120 11.86 -5.48 7.97
C LEU A 120 12.80 -6.70 7.85
N MET A 121 12.87 -7.54 8.88
CA MET A 121 13.64 -8.80 8.83
C MET A 121 13.01 -9.76 7.80
N VAL A 122 11.67 -9.88 7.77
CA VAL A 122 10.97 -10.66 6.74
C VAL A 122 11.19 -10.08 5.34
N ALA A 123 11.16 -8.76 5.19
CA ALA A 123 11.39 -8.11 3.91
C ALA A 123 12.82 -8.35 3.41
N TRP A 124 13.84 -8.27 4.28
CA TRP A 124 15.22 -8.62 3.93
C TRP A 124 15.38 -10.09 3.55
N ASP A 125 14.69 -11.01 4.25
CA ASP A 125 14.69 -12.43 3.89
C ASP A 125 14.14 -12.64 2.48
N ARG A 126 13.06 -11.97 2.13
CA ARG A 126 12.47 -12.03 0.79
C ARG A 126 13.32 -11.35 -0.28
N LEU A 127 14.13 -10.38 0.07
CA LEU A 127 15.11 -9.77 -0.84
C LEU A 127 16.39 -10.62 -1.00
N ASN A 128 16.56 -11.68 -0.20
CA ASN A 128 17.77 -12.49 -0.19
C ASN A 128 17.79 -13.54 -1.31
N PHE A 129 17.69 -13.10 -2.54
CA PHE A 129 17.85 -13.91 -3.74
C PHE A 129 18.66 -13.15 -4.80
N SER A 130 19.27 -13.89 -5.72
CA SER A 130 19.95 -13.32 -6.88
C SER A 130 19.06 -13.42 -8.11
N HIS A 131 18.99 -12.36 -8.87
CA HIS A 131 18.29 -12.31 -10.15
C HIS A 131 19.20 -11.63 -11.18
N ARG A 132 19.51 -12.35 -12.24
CA ARG A 132 20.22 -11.85 -13.41
C ARG A 132 19.45 -12.28 -14.66
N PRO A 133 18.60 -11.43 -15.23
CA PRO A 133 18.00 -11.69 -16.54
C PRO A 133 19.08 -11.78 -17.62
N LEU A 134 18.75 -12.43 -18.74
CA LEU A 134 19.60 -12.46 -19.93
C LEU A 134 19.62 -11.12 -20.70
N ASP A 135 18.77 -10.18 -20.30
CA ASP A 135 18.71 -8.83 -20.84
C ASP A 135 19.96 -8.06 -20.40
N GLU A 136 20.80 -7.69 -21.38
CA GLU A 136 22.07 -6.97 -21.15
C GLU A 136 21.83 -5.57 -20.54
N ASP A 137 20.66 -4.97 -20.79
CA ASP A 137 20.26 -3.66 -20.28
C ASP A 137 19.66 -3.72 -18.87
N TYR A 138 19.49 -4.93 -18.29
CA TYR A 138 18.94 -5.07 -16.96
C TYR A 138 19.87 -4.49 -15.90
N ARG A 139 19.30 -3.60 -15.09
CA ARG A 139 19.89 -3.07 -13.86
C ARG A 139 19.16 -3.62 -12.64
N GLU A 140 19.87 -4.24 -11.71
CA GLU A 140 19.29 -4.59 -10.41
C GLU A 140 18.94 -3.34 -9.61
N GLY A 141 17.72 -3.25 -9.12
CA GLY A 141 17.26 -2.14 -8.26
C GLY A 141 17.94 -2.16 -6.89
N LYS A 142 18.39 -0.98 -6.43
CA LYS A 142 18.94 -0.80 -5.09
C LYS A 142 17.82 -0.66 -4.08
N VAL A 143 17.86 -1.45 -3.00
CA VAL A 143 16.83 -1.39 -1.95
C VAL A 143 17.44 -0.89 -0.64
N GLN A 144 16.72 0.03 0.02
CA GLN A 144 17.03 0.52 1.35
C GLN A 144 15.81 0.33 2.24
N LEU A 145 16.01 -0.21 3.44
CA LEU A 145 14.94 -0.38 4.42
C LEU A 145 15.19 0.47 5.66
N PHE A 146 14.12 1.03 6.21
CA PHE A 146 14.16 1.89 7.37
C PHE A 146 13.12 1.49 8.40
N LEU A 147 13.52 1.42 9.65
CA LEU A 147 12.62 1.39 10.80
C LEU A 147 12.13 2.82 11.05
N GLY A 148 10.82 3.05 10.91
CA GLY A 148 10.25 4.38 11.00
C GLY A 148 8.73 4.40 10.91
N ASP A 149 8.20 5.59 11.15
CA ASP A 149 6.77 5.88 11.10
C ASP A 149 6.42 6.53 9.75
N ALA A 150 5.42 6.01 9.07
CA ALA A 150 4.95 6.53 7.78
C ALA A 150 4.48 8.01 7.84
N ARG A 151 4.15 8.50 9.04
CA ARG A 151 3.77 9.90 9.29
C ARG A 151 4.96 10.86 9.36
N ASN A 152 6.18 10.34 9.40
CA ASN A 152 7.41 11.12 9.46
C ASN A 152 8.56 10.36 8.80
N VAL A 153 8.72 10.54 7.50
CA VAL A 153 9.80 9.93 6.71
C VAL A 153 10.97 10.91 6.52
N ASP A 154 11.48 11.42 7.62
CA ASP A 154 12.47 12.51 7.75
C ASP A 154 13.81 12.28 7.02
N GLN A 155 14.18 11.01 6.76
CA GLN A 155 15.40 10.67 6.02
C GLN A 155 15.21 10.70 4.50
N ILE A 156 13.99 10.94 4.01
CA ILE A 156 13.67 11.02 2.58
C ILE A 156 13.55 12.50 2.20
N GLU A 157 14.35 12.90 1.22
CA GLU A 157 14.33 14.28 0.71
C GLU A 157 13.00 14.62 0.04
N SER A 158 12.60 15.88 0.11
CA SER A 158 11.44 16.38 -0.64
C SER A 158 11.64 16.22 -2.13
N ASP A 159 10.56 15.95 -2.86
CA ASP A 159 10.57 15.83 -4.33
C ASP A 159 11.61 14.84 -4.88
N SER A 160 11.85 13.72 -4.16
CA SER A 160 12.84 12.71 -4.52
C SER A 160 12.25 11.39 -5.05
N ILE A 161 10.98 11.09 -4.75
CA ILE A 161 10.31 9.83 -5.05
C ILE A 161 9.57 9.90 -6.38
N ASP A 162 9.68 8.86 -7.20
CA ASP A 162 8.98 8.74 -8.49
C ASP A 162 7.63 8.02 -8.39
N LEU A 163 7.47 7.09 -7.45
CA LEU A 163 6.20 6.43 -7.16
C LEU A 163 6.11 6.08 -5.68
N ILE A 164 4.98 6.36 -5.07
CA ILE A 164 4.61 5.79 -3.77
C ILE A 164 3.58 4.69 -4.03
N ALA A 165 3.80 3.50 -3.43
CA ALA A 165 2.88 2.37 -3.53
C ALA A 165 2.83 1.68 -2.18
N SER A 166 1.75 1.91 -1.42
CA SER A 166 1.63 1.44 -0.04
C SER A 166 0.26 0.84 0.27
N HIS A 167 0.26 -0.11 1.19
CA HIS A 167 -0.94 -0.77 1.70
C HIS A 167 -1.02 -0.57 3.22
N PRO A 168 -1.69 0.49 3.69
CA PRO A 168 -1.77 0.79 5.11
C PRO A 168 -2.54 -0.28 5.89
N PRO A 169 -2.23 -0.48 7.17
CA PRO A 169 -3.05 -1.29 8.06
C PRO A 169 -4.41 -0.61 8.24
N TYR A 170 -5.49 -1.39 8.39
CA TYR A 170 -6.82 -0.83 8.60
C TYR A 170 -7.12 -0.63 10.08
N ALA A 171 -7.73 0.50 10.43
CA ALA A 171 -8.08 0.87 11.81
C ALA A 171 -8.82 -0.25 12.56
N GLY A 172 -8.21 -0.79 13.61
CA GLY A 172 -8.85 -1.74 14.51
C GLY A 172 -9.24 -3.10 13.94
N ILE A 173 -8.91 -3.39 12.65
CA ILE A 173 -9.26 -4.66 11.99
C ILE A 173 -8.18 -5.73 12.24
N ILE A 174 -6.92 -5.33 12.16
CA ILE A 174 -5.75 -6.20 12.35
C ILE A 174 -4.75 -5.43 13.22
N ARG A 175 -4.29 -6.02 14.32
CA ARG A 175 -3.30 -5.39 15.22
C ARG A 175 -1.91 -5.95 14.94
N TYR A 176 -1.17 -5.36 14.02
CA TYR A 176 0.13 -5.87 13.53
C TYR A 176 1.23 -5.97 14.60
N THR A 177 1.19 -5.13 15.62
CA THR A 177 2.20 -5.16 16.69
C THR A 177 1.65 -5.61 18.04
N GLY A 178 0.37 -5.99 18.12
CA GLY A 178 -0.29 -6.28 19.39
C GLY A 178 -0.29 -5.09 20.36
N ALA A 179 -0.26 -3.86 19.84
CA ALA A 179 -0.12 -2.60 20.57
C ALA A 179 1.23 -2.45 21.31
N ARG A 180 2.26 -3.22 20.93
CA ARG A 180 3.61 -3.15 21.55
C ARG A 180 4.47 -2.03 21.00
N VAL A 181 4.16 -1.54 19.80
CA VAL A 181 4.91 -0.47 19.13
C VAL A 181 4.10 0.82 19.19
N HIS A 182 4.69 1.85 19.77
CA HIS A 182 4.08 3.18 19.79
C HIS A 182 4.00 3.72 18.36
N GLY A 183 2.82 4.22 17.99
CA GLY A 183 2.61 4.78 16.64
C GLY A 183 1.99 3.80 15.63
N ASP A 184 1.76 2.53 15.98
CA ASP A 184 1.09 1.56 15.12
C ASP A 184 -0.33 2.04 14.76
N LEU A 185 -0.52 2.34 13.46
CA LEU A 185 -1.79 2.82 12.92
C LEU A 185 -2.92 1.80 13.11
N SER A 186 -2.60 0.50 13.11
CA SER A 186 -3.59 -0.57 13.30
C SER A 186 -4.25 -0.57 14.68
N ALA A 187 -3.61 0.03 15.67
CA ALA A 187 -4.11 0.12 17.04
C ALA A 187 -5.00 1.34 17.29
N LEU A 188 -5.09 2.26 16.32
CA LEU A 188 -5.81 3.51 16.47
C LEU A 188 -7.33 3.34 16.36
N LYS A 189 -8.09 4.16 17.08
CA LYS A 189 -9.51 4.36 16.83
C LYS A 189 -9.72 5.10 15.51
N MET A 190 -10.91 4.99 14.93
CA MET A 190 -11.20 5.49 13.58
C MET A 190 -10.79 6.95 13.38
N ASP A 191 -11.20 7.88 14.25
CA ASP A 191 -10.90 9.30 14.04
C ASP A 191 -9.40 9.60 14.14
N ALA A 192 -8.70 8.97 15.10
CA ALA A 192 -7.24 9.08 15.21
C ALA A 192 -6.52 8.42 14.02
N TYR A 193 -7.08 7.35 13.45
CA TYR A 193 -6.55 6.72 12.25
C TYR A 193 -6.67 7.65 11.03
N ILE A 194 -7.81 8.30 10.84
CA ILE A 194 -8.01 9.23 9.72
C ILE A 194 -7.05 10.42 9.84
N GLU A 195 -6.88 10.97 11.05
CA GLU A 195 -5.91 12.04 11.27
C GLU A 195 -4.47 11.58 11.02
N ALA A 196 -4.12 10.38 11.42
CA ALA A 196 -2.82 9.79 11.13
C ALA A 196 -2.62 9.59 9.61
N MET A 197 -3.65 9.16 8.88
CA MET A 197 -3.59 9.03 7.42
C MET A 197 -3.47 10.38 6.70
N LYS A 198 -3.94 11.47 7.29
CA LYS A 198 -3.67 12.82 6.80
C LYS A 198 -2.17 13.15 6.89
N GLN A 199 -1.53 12.86 8.03
CA GLN A 199 -0.09 13.04 8.20
C GLN A 199 0.72 12.18 7.20
N VAL A 200 0.28 10.94 6.95
CA VAL A 200 0.85 10.08 5.89
C VAL A 200 0.70 10.73 4.51
N ALA A 201 -0.45 11.33 4.23
CA ALA A 201 -0.68 12.04 2.96
C ALA A 201 0.21 13.29 2.83
N GLU A 202 0.42 14.05 3.89
CA GLU A 202 1.31 15.22 3.93
C GLU A 202 2.77 14.83 3.64
N GLU A 203 3.28 13.77 4.29
CA GLU A 203 4.62 13.25 4.01
C GLU A 203 4.73 12.65 2.60
N SER A 204 3.71 11.93 2.14
CA SER A 204 3.65 11.42 0.76
C SER A 204 3.72 12.57 -0.24
N TYR A 205 2.99 13.65 0.00
CA TYR A 205 3.01 14.83 -0.86
C TYR A 205 4.38 15.52 -0.85
N ARG A 206 5.01 15.63 0.32
CA ARG A 206 6.32 16.25 0.49
C ARG A 206 7.40 15.51 -0.34
N VAL A 207 7.48 14.18 -0.19
CA VAL A 207 8.59 13.39 -0.77
C VAL A 207 8.38 13.06 -2.25
N LEU A 208 7.13 13.05 -2.74
CA LEU A 208 6.81 12.73 -4.13
C LEU A 208 7.19 13.87 -5.06
N LYS A 209 7.86 13.58 -6.17
CA LYS A 209 8.18 14.56 -7.22
C LYS A 209 6.90 15.14 -7.85
N PRO A 210 6.89 16.42 -8.25
CA PRO A 210 5.80 17.00 -9.04
C PRO A 210 5.48 16.18 -10.30
N GLY A 211 4.19 15.98 -10.58
CA GLY A 211 3.71 15.19 -11.72
C GLY A 211 3.71 13.66 -11.52
N LYS A 212 4.28 13.16 -10.41
CA LYS A 212 4.38 11.72 -10.10
C LYS A 212 3.20 11.22 -9.27
N HIS A 213 3.13 9.90 -9.01
CA HIS A 213 1.95 9.21 -8.53
C HIS A 213 2.14 8.58 -7.15
N CYS A 214 1.07 8.59 -6.36
CA CYS A 214 0.96 7.90 -5.06
C CYS A 214 -0.23 6.95 -5.11
N ALA A 215 0.00 5.66 -4.88
CA ALA A 215 -1.03 4.63 -4.89
C ALA A 215 -1.23 4.04 -3.49
N ILE A 216 -2.47 4.06 -3.00
CA ILE A 216 -2.85 3.56 -1.68
C ILE A 216 -3.98 2.54 -1.82
N LEU A 217 -3.72 1.29 -1.41
CA LEU A 217 -4.75 0.27 -1.31
C LEU A 217 -5.41 0.36 0.07
N ILE A 218 -6.73 0.47 0.11
CA ILE A 218 -7.48 0.62 1.36
C ILE A 218 -8.81 -0.14 1.30
N GLY A 219 -9.11 -0.88 2.36
CA GLY A 219 -10.37 -1.61 2.50
C GLY A 219 -11.32 -0.93 3.45
N ASP A 220 -12.60 -1.27 3.30
CA ASP A 220 -13.68 -0.83 4.17
C ASP A 220 -14.09 -1.94 5.14
N THR A 221 -14.83 -1.59 6.17
CA THR A 221 -15.29 -2.53 7.19
C THR A 221 -16.76 -2.31 7.54
N ARG A 222 -17.24 -3.09 8.49
CA ARG A 222 -18.57 -2.94 9.09
C ARG A 222 -18.45 -2.81 10.60
N GLN A 223 -19.27 -1.91 11.14
CA GLN A 223 -19.48 -1.78 12.58
C GLN A 223 -20.99 -1.80 12.86
N HIS A 224 -21.44 -2.61 13.79
CA HIS A 224 -22.88 -2.78 14.10
C HIS A 224 -23.73 -3.04 12.85
N LYS A 225 -23.24 -3.90 11.92
CA LYS A 225 -23.82 -4.24 10.61
C LYS A 225 -23.79 -3.12 9.55
N HIS A 226 -23.50 -1.89 9.92
CA HIS A 226 -23.41 -0.76 8.98
C HIS A 226 -22.03 -0.69 8.32
N TYR A 227 -22.01 -0.23 7.08
CA TYR A 227 -20.81 0.00 6.31
C TYR A 227 -20.03 1.18 6.88
N VAL A 228 -18.73 1.02 7.08
CA VAL A 228 -17.82 2.08 7.54
C VAL A 228 -16.86 2.41 6.39
N PRO A 229 -17.05 3.55 5.70
CA PRO A 229 -16.29 3.92 4.51
C PRO A 229 -14.92 4.50 4.89
N ILE A 230 -13.98 3.63 5.28
CA ILE A 230 -12.61 4.04 5.62
C ILE A 230 -11.93 4.59 4.37
N SER A 231 -12.10 3.89 3.23
CA SER A 231 -11.52 4.26 1.94
C SER A 231 -11.91 5.67 1.53
N GLY A 232 -13.20 6.02 1.59
CA GLY A 232 -13.69 7.36 1.26
C GLY A 232 -13.12 8.45 2.18
N ARG A 233 -13.01 8.16 3.49
CA ARG A 233 -12.42 9.12 4.45
C ARG A 233 -10.92 9.33 4.20
N VAL A 234 -10.18 8.26 3.86
CA VAL A 234 -8.77 8.37 3.49
C VAL A 234 -8.59 9.12 2.17
N LEU A 235 -9.44 8.85 1.16
CA LEU A 235 -9.47 9.61 -0.08
C LEU A 235 -9.54 11.12 0.19
N GLU A 236 -10.46 11.55 1.05
CA GLU A 236 -10.62 12.97 1.41
C GLU A 236 -9.33 13.57 1.99
N GLN A 237 -8.59 12.84 2.85
CA GLN A 237 -7.34 13.35 3.42
C GLN A 237 -6.26 13.61 2.36
N PHE A 238 -6.13 12.71 1.38
CA PHE A 238 -5.17 12.91 0.28
C PHE A 238 -5.55 14.10 -0.61
N LEU A 239 -6.84 14.27 -0.88
CA LEU A 239 -7.32 15.42 -1.65
C LEU A 239 -7.18 16.75 -0.87
N ASP A 240 -7.34 16.73 0.46
CA ASP A 240 -7.14 17.87 1.34
C ASP A 240 -5.70 18.40 1.33
N VAL A 241 -4.75 17.49 1.19
CA VAL A 241 -3.31 17.83 1.09
C VAL A 241 -2.96 18.45 -0.27
N GLY A 242 -3.79 18.27 -1.29
CA GLY A 242 -3.61 18.86 -2.61
C GLY A 242 -3.30 17.87 -3.74
N PHE A 243 -3.44 16.59 -3.49
CA PHE A 243 -3.38 15.58 -4.56
C PHE A 243 -4.57 15.70 -5.53
N ILE A 244 -4.37 15.23 -6.75
CA ILE A 244 -5.40 15.02 -7.77
C ILE A 244 -5.70 13.53 -7.81
N LEU A 245 -6.97 13.13 -7.71
CA LEU A 245 -7.36 11.73 -7.92
C LEU A 245 -7.18 11.36 -9.39
N ARG A 246 -6.32 10.39 -9.66
CA ARG A 246 -6.06 9.90 -11.01
C ARG A 246 -6.89 8.69 -11.35
N GLU A 247 -6.99 7.70 -10.44
CA GLU A 247 -7.76 6.47 -10.61
C GLU A 247 -8.39 6.04 -9.29
N ASP A 248 -9.59 5.45 -9.37
CA ASP A 248 -10.20 4.61 -8.34
C ASP A 248 -10.32 3.20 -8.92
N ILE A 249 -9.48 2.29 -8.45
CA ILE A 249 -9.43 0.91 -8.93
C ILE A 249 -10.06 0.00 -7.89
N ILE A 250 -11.05 -0.76 -8.31
CA ILE A 250 -11.72 -1.77 -7.49
C ILE A 250 -10.92 -3.08 -7.58
N LYS A 251 -10.24 -3.44 -6.51
CA LYS A 251 -9.53 -4.71 -6.40
C LYS A 251 -10.44 -5.75 -5.74
N LEU A 252 -10.79 -6.80 -6.48
CA LEU A 252 -11.64 -7.88 -5.98
C LEU A 252 -10.90 -8.76 -4.96
N GLN A 253 -11.57 -9.10 -3.87
CA GLN A 253 -11.05 -10.03 -2.87
C GLN A 253 -11.39 -11.48 -3.25
N HIS A 254 -10.37 -12.32 -3.25
CA HIS A 254 -10.47 -13.74 -3.50
C HIS A 254 -10.18 -14.59 -2.26
N LYS A 255 -10.49 -15.88 -2.34
CA LYS A 255 -10.23 -16.87 -1.28
C LYS A 255 -10.89 -16.53 0.07
N MET A 256 -11.98 -15.76 0.05
CA MET A 256 -12.82 -15.46 1.22
C MET A 256 -13.72 -16.66 1.60
N LYS A 257 -13.32 -17.89 1.26
CA LYS A 257 -14.15 -19.10 1.37
C LYS A 257 -14.70 -19.29 2.78
N SER A 258 -13.85 -19.20 3.79
CA SER A 258 -14.26 -19.35 5.19
C SER A 258 -15.29 -18.30 5.63
N THR A 259 -15.14 -17.06 5.18
CA THR A 259 -16.07 -15.97 5.48
C THR A 259 -17.37 -16.12 4.69
N ARG A 260 -17.30 -16.47 3.40
CA ARG A 260 -18.48 -16.73 2.57
C ARG A 260 -19.27 -17.95 3.05
N GLU A 261 -18.59 -19.01 3.50
CA GLU A 261 -19.24 -20.20 4.07
C GLU A 261 -19.93 -19.90 5.39
N ARG A 262 -19.32 -19.10 6.27
CA ARG A 262 -19.99 -18.60 7.50
C ARG A 262 -21.21 -17.74 7.18
N TRP A 263 -21.19 -17.03 6.04
CA TRP A 263 -22.29 -16.20 5.58
C TRP A 263 -23.44 -16.99 4.95
N ARG A 264 -23.13 -18.16 4.35
CA ARG A 264 -24.14 -19.07 3.79
C ARG A 264 -25.03 -19.62 4.91
N GLY A 265 -26.33 -19.56 4.69
CA GLY A 265 -27.34 -20.07 5.64
C GLY A 265 -27.67 -19.14 6.82
N LYS A 266 -27.01 -17.99 6.96
CA LYS A 266 -27.40 -16.95 7.91
C LYS A 266 -28.20 -15.88 7.20
N LYS A 267 -29.34 -15.51 7.76
CA LYS A 267 -30.15 -14.39 7.27
C LYS A 267 -29.53 -13.07 7.72
N TYR A 268 -28.57 -12.56 6.93
CA TYR A 268 -28.06 -11.20 7.10
C TYR A 268 -28.83 -10.25 6.17
N ASP A 269 -29.08 -9.04 6.67
CA ASP A 269 -29.71 -7.94 5.95
C ASP A 269 -28.70 -7.03 5.24
N PHE A 270 -27.46 -7.50 5.03
CA PHE A 270 -26.39 -6.76 4.37
C PHE A 270 -25.44 -7.69 3.60
N TYR A 271 -24.75 -7.13 2.62
CA TYR A 271 -23.80 -7.87 1.77
C TYR A 271 -22.41 -7.92 2.35
N LEU A 272 -21.67 -9.01 2.09
CA LEU A 272 -20.25 -9.13 2.40
C LEU A 272 -19.45 -8.17 1.51
N ILE A 273 -18.54 -7.39 2.11
CA ILE A 273 -17.59 -6.56 1.38
C ILE A 273 -16.62 -7.49 0.64
N GLY A 274 -16.56 -7.43 -0.67
CA GLY A 274 -15.78 -8.31 -1.52
C GLY A 274 -14.71 -7.59 -2.34
N HIS A 275 -14.38 -6.35 -1.99
CA HIS A 275 -13.42 -5.52 -2.71
C HIS A 275 -12.64 -4.59 -1.76
N GLU A 276 -11.61 -4.01 -2.30
CA GLU A 276 -10.82 -2.92 -1.74
C GLU A 276 -10.67 -1.84 -2.81
N HIS A 277 -10.42 -0.61 -2.41
CA HIS A 277 -10.13 0.51 -3.28
C HIS A 277 -8.63 0.71 -3.38
N LEU A 278 -8.10 0.78 -4.59
CA LEU A 278 -6.74 1.22 -4.87
C LEU A 278 -6.83 2.60 -5.51
N TYR A 279 -6.69 3.63 -4.68
CA TYR A 279 -6.64 4.99 -5.16
C TYR A 279 -5.25 5.30 -5.73
N VAL A 280 -5.21 5.86 -6.93
CA VAL A 280 -4.01 6.43 -7.50
C VAL A 280 -4.15 7.94 -7.53
N PHE A 281 -3.34 8.60 -6.76
CA PHE A 281 -3.23 10.06 -6.70
C PHE A 281 -2.07 10.54 -7.55
N ARG A 282 -2.12 11.79 -7.99
CA ARG A 282 -1.03 12.46 -8.67
C ARG A 282 -0.72 13.79 -7.97
N LYS A 283 0.55 14.04 -7.65
CA LYS A 283 0.99 15.37 -7.25
C LYS A 283 0.94 16.29 -8.47
N PRO A 284 0.36 17.50 -8.36
CA PRO A 284 0.39 18.46 -9.46
C PRO A 284 1.81 18.68 -9.99
N ALA A 285 1.94 18.85 -11.29
CA ALA A 285 3.22 19.24 -11.88
C ALA A 285 3.52 20.74 -11.61
N ASN A 286 4.78 21.12 -11.71
CA ASN A 286 5.16 22.54 -11.55
C ASN A 286 4.41 23.40 -12.58
N ASN A 287 3.84 24.51 -12.13
CA ASN A 287 3.06 25.45 -12.95
C ASN A 287 1.78 24.89 -13.60
N GLU A 288 1.29 23.74 -13.12
CA GLU A 288 0.04 23.16 -13.61
C GLU A 288 -1.18 23.96 -13.12
N ARG A 289 -2.14 24.20 -13.99
CA ARG A 289 -3.39 24.87 -13.63
C ARG A 289 -4.36 23.85 -13.01
N LEU A 290 -4.53 23.90 -11.70
CA LEU A 290 -5.44 23.00 -10.95
C LEU A 290 -6.90 23.13 -11.39
N SER A 291 -7.32 24.28 -11.93
CA SER A 291 -8.67 24.46 -12.48
C SER A 291 -9.03 23.47 -13.58
N SER A 292 -8.03 22.97 -14.34
CA SER A 292 -8.22 21.93 -15.35
C SER A 292 -8.58 20.56 -14.75
N HIS A 293 -8.29 20.36 -13.45
CA HIS A 293 -8.54 19.11 -12.71
C HIS A 293 -9.54 19.29 -11.59
N ARG A 294 -10.35 20.37 -11.64
CA ARG A 294 -11.31 20.72 -10.59
C ARG A 294 -12.19 19.53 -10.15
N ASN A 295 -12.64 18.72 -11.10
CA ASN A 295 -13.52 17.58 -10.83
C ASN A 295 -12.80 16.37 -10.19
N SER A 296 -11.47 16.40 -10.12
CA SER A 296 -10.63 15.36 -9.52
C SER A 296 -9.86 15.86 -8.29
N THR A 297 -10.25 17.01 -7.76
CA THR A 297 -9.70 17.65 -6.56
C THR A 297 -10.80 17.86 -5.52
N LYS A 298 -10.53 18.53 -4.42
CA LYS A 298 -11.49 18.77 -3.32
C LYS A 298 -12.59 19.81 -3.63
N TRP A 299 -12.99 20.00 -4.84
CA TRP A 299 -13.96 21.02 -5.22
C TRP A 299 -15.40 20.80 -4.70
N TRP A 300 -15.81 19.56 -4.43
CA TRP A 300 -17.17 19.26 -3.93
C TRP A 300 -17.47 19.85 -2.55
N SER A 301 -16.47 20.16 -1.74
CA SER A 301 -16.64 20.83 -0.46
C SER A 301 -17.23 22.24 -0.60
N GLU A 302 -17.10 22.86 -1.78
CA GLU A 302 -17.67 24.15 -2.10
C GLU A 302 -19.18 24.08 -2.46
N ILE A 303 -19.68 22.90 -2.87
CA ILE A 303 -21.06 22.70 -3.30
C ILE A 303 -22.03 22.58 -2.12
N ILE A 304 -21.58 21.97 -1.00
CA ILE A 304 -22.41 21.74 0.19
C ILE A 304 -23.05 23.02 0.73
N PRO A 305 -22.33 24.16 0.89
CA PRO A 305 -22.91 25.41 1.34
C PRO A 305 -23.98 25.97 0.39
N LEU A 306 -23.84 25.76 -0.92
CA LEU A 306 -24.82 26.22 -1.92
C LEU A 306 -26.12 25.40 -1.87
N ALA A 307 -26.04 24.10 -1.67
CA ALA A 307 -27.20 23.23 -1.50
C ALA A 307 -27.98 23.56 -0.23
N THR A 308 -27.29 23.87 0.85
CA THR A 308 -27.90 24.26 2.13
C THR A 308 -28.61 25.62 2.04
N LYS A 309 -28.05 26.59 1.31
CA LYS A 309 -28.71 27.90 1.08
C LYS A 309 -30.00 27.80 0.25
N ARG A 310 -30.09 26.86 -0.68
CA ARG A 310 -31.35 26.66 -1.49
C ARG A 310 -32.48 26.05 -0.69
N ARG A 311 -32.23 25.35 0.41
CA ARG A 311 -33.31 24.78 1.27
C ARG A 311 -33.91 25.78 2.26
N GLN A 312 -33.36 26.99 2.39
CA GLN A 312 -33.85 28.03 3.28
C GLN A 312 -34.85 29.00 2.60
N VAL A 313 -35.22 28.77 1.33
CA VAL A 313 -36.32 29.51 0.72
C VAL A 313 -37.61 28.82 1.12
N SER A 314 -38.24 29.38 2.14
CA SER A 314 -39.47 28.94 2.79
C SER A 314 -40.66 28.84 1.85
N PRO A 315 -41.64 27.98 2.18
CA PRO A 315 -42.98 28.09 1.60
C PRO A 315 -43.66 29.32 2.18
N LYS A 316 -44.25 30.10 1.32
CA LYS A 316 -45.33 31.01 1.69
C LYS A 316 -46.60 30.23 1.96
#